data_ddc0009eca41be1987256a5956aea548
#
_entry.id   ddc0009eca41be1987256a5956aea548
#
_cell.length_a   1.000
_cell.length_b   1.000
_cell.length_c   1.000
_cell.angle_alpha   90.00
_cell.angle_beta   90.00
_cell.angle_gamma   90.00
#
_symmetry.space_group_name_H-M   'P 1'
#
loop_
_entity.id
_entity.type
_entity.pdbx_description
1 polymer ?
#
loop_
_entity_poly.entity_id
_entity_poly.type
_entity_poly.pdbx_seq_one_letter_code
_entity_poly.pdbx_strand_id
1 'polypeptide(L)'
;IAFFTPVYNNFFPAPLKAVIDRFQRYYSARFKRGAKPPIAKPKRVGVVIVSGSNARQCADYMTATLRQSFTVLNGEVTARYYIPGTDRGQYTFNNIELQKFIHQLRGEGAGR
;
A
#
# COMPACT_ATOMS: atom_id res chain seq x y z
N ILE A 1 -4.29 -2.06 -8.97
CA ILE A 1 -4.52 -2.86 -7.76
C ILE A 1 -4.79 -1.92 -6.60
N ALA A 2 -5.83 -2.18 -5.87
CA ALA A 2 -6.14 -1.45 -4.64
C ALA A 2 -5.90 -2.35 -3.43
N PHE A 3 -5.10 -1.88 -2.49
CA PHE A 3 -4.73 -2.63 -1.30
C PHE A 3 -5.24 -1.88 -0.07
N PHE A 4 -6.08 -2.54 0.73
CA PHE A 4 -6.75 -1.94 1.89
C PHE A 4 -6.25 -2.62 3.16
N THR A 5 -5.87 -1.84 4.17
CA THR A 5 -5.43 -2.40 5.45
C THR A 5 -5.78 -1.49 6.62
N PRO A 6 -6.25 -2.05 7.74
CA PRO A 6 -6.29 -1.30 9.00
C PRO A 6 -4.91 -1.27 9.65
N VAL A 7 -4.77 -0.39 10.65
CA VAL A 7 -3.59 -0.37 11.52
C VAL A 7 -3.93 -1.13 12.80
N TYR A 8 -3.20 -2.23 13.07
CA TYR A 8 -3.32 -3.01 14.29
C TYR A 8 -1.98 -3.02 15.01
N ASN A 9 -1.98 -2.62 16.29
CA ASN A 9 -0.75 -2.55 17.09
C ASN A 9 0.37 -1.81 16.34
N ASN A 10 0.02 -0.68 15.72
CA ASN A 10 0.91 0.21 15.00
C ASN A 10 1.48 -0.36 13.71
N PHE A 11 0.94 -1.48 13.23
CA PHE A 11 1.42 -2.11 11.99
C PHE A 11 0.31 -2.92 11.32
N PHE A 12 0.68 -3.78 10.41
CA PHE A 12 -0.28 -4.64 9.69
C PHE A 12 -0.91 -5.68 10.62
N PRO A 13 -2.16 -6.09 10.36
CA PRO A 13 -2.71 -7.28 11.03
C PRO A 13 -1.81 -8.48 10.80
N ALA A 14 -1.71 -9.36 11.80
CA ALA A 14 -0.80 -10.50 11.74
C ALA A 14 -0.98 -11.40 10.51
N PRO A 15 -2.21 -11.76 10.08
CA PRO A 15 -2.37 -12.57 8.87
C PRO A 15 -1.84 -11.87 7.61
N LEU A 16 -2.04 -10.56 7.52
CA LEU A 16 -1.56 -9.79 6.38
C LEU A 16 -0.06 -9.65 6.39
N LYS A 17 0.53 -9.43 7.57
CA LYS A 17 1.99 -9.39 7.74
C LYS A 17 2.63 -10.71 7.27
N ALA A 18 2.00 -11.83 7.57
CA ALA A 18 2.50 -13.13 7.13
C ALA A 18 2.51 -13.25 5.60
N VAL A 19 1.49 -12.71 4.93
CA VAL A 19 1.45 -12.68 3.45
C VAL A 19 2.58 -11.81 2.91
N ILE A 20 2.79 -10.63 3.49
CA ILE A 20 3.85 -9.70 3.07
C ILE A 20 5.22 -10.36 3.27
N ASP A 21 5.42 -11.06 4.36
CA ASP A 21 6.69 -11.75 4.65
C ASP A 21 6.99 -12.83 3.60
N ARG A 22 5.96 -13.46 3.05
CA ARG A 22 6.13 -14.47 2.00
C ARG A 22 6.62 -13.89 0.68
N PHE A 23 6.49 -12.59 0.49
CA PHE A 23 7.04 -11.93 -0.70
C PHE A 23 8.57 -12.05 -0.75
N GLN A 24 9.21 -12.36 0.36
CA GLN A 24 10.65 -12.57 0.41
C GLN A 24 11.13 -13.68 -0.53
N ARG A 25 10.32 -14.72 -0.73
CA ARG A 25 10.65 -15.78 -1.68
C ARG A 25 10.81 -15.24 -3.11
N TYR A 26 9.97 -14.28 -3.49
CA TYR A 26 10.03 -13.67 -4.81
C TYR A 26 11.22 -12.72 -4.92
N TYR A 27 11.56 -12.05 -3.83
CA TYR A 27 12.77 -11.24 -3.77
C TYR A 27 14.01 -12.11 -4.05
N SER A 28 14.14 -13.24 -3.38
CA SER A 28 15.25 -14.15 -3.56
C SER A 28 15.29 -14.71 -4.98
N ALA A 29 14.14 -15.09 -5.53
CA ALA A 29 14.08 -15.60 -6.90
C ALA A 29 14.48 -14.53 -7.92
N ARG A 30 13.96 -13.31 -7.78
CA ARG A 30 14.18 -12.23 -8.74
C ARG A 30 15.61 -11.68 -8.68
N PHE A 31 16.10 -11.39 -7.49
CA PHE A 31 17.35 -10.64 -7.33
C PHE A 31 18.56 -11.52 -7.09
N LYS A 32 18.38 -12.74 -6.58
CA LYS A 32 19.49 -13.68 -6.35
C LYS A 32 19.61 -14.73 -7.44
N ARG A 33 18.51 -15.11 -8.08
CA ARG A 33 18.48 -16.18 -9.09
C ARG A 33 18.08 -15.68 -10.48
N GLY A 34 17.81 -14.37 -10.63
CA GLY A 34 17.48 -13.78 -11.92
C GLY A 34 16.12 -14.17 -12.47
N ALA A 35 15.23 -14.71 -11.64
CA ALA A 35 13.90 -15.08 -12.10
C ALA A 35 13.06 -13.83 -12.45
N LYS A 36 12.12 -13.99 -13.36
CA LYS A 36 11.18 -12.94 -13.71
C LYS A 36 10.22 -12.70 -12.54
N PRO A 37 9.71 -11.47 -12.37
CA PRO A 37 8.71 -11.21 -11.31
C PRO A 37 7.44 -12.02 -11.57
N PRO A 38 6.71 -12.40 -10.50
CA PRO A 38 5.48 -13.19 -10.65
C PRO A 38 4.38 -12.47 -11.44
N ILE A 39 4.38 -11.14 -11.42
CA ILE A 39 3.45 -10.35 -12.23
C ILE A 39 4.21 -9.87 -13.47
N ALA A 40 3.80 -10.35 -14.63
CA ALA A 40 4.53 -10.10 -15.87
C ALA A 40 4.49 -8.63 -16.30
N LYS A 41 3.31 -8.00 -16.18
CA LYS A 41 3.13 -6.60 -16.56
C LYS A 41 3.19 -5.71 -15.34
N PRO A 42 3.91 -4.57 -15.39
CA PRO A 42 3.92 -3.63 -14.26
C PRO A 42 2.50 -3.20 -13.87
N LYS A 43 2.25 -3.13 -12.57
CA LYS A 43 0.94 -2.72 -12.03
C LYS A 43 1.08 -1.50 -11.15
N ARG A 44 0.13 -0.57 -11.27
CA ARG A 44 -0.01 0.51 -10.31
C ARG A 44 -0.80 0.00 -9.11
N VAL A 45 -0.34 0.37 -7.92
CA VAL A 45 -0.95 -0.05 -6.66
C VAL A 45 -1.38 1.18 -5.88
N GLY A 46 -2.64 1.21 -5.48
CA GLY A 46 -3.15 2.21 -4.56
C GLY A 46 -3.29 1.59 -3.18
N VAL A 47 -2.90 2.32 -2.14
CA VAL A 47 -2.93 1.85 -0.76
C VAL A 47 -3.91 2.69 0.03
N VAL A 48 -4.85 2.04 0.70
CA VAL A 48 -5.78 2.69 1.63
C VAL A 48 -5.49 2.15 3.02
N ILE A 49 -5.15 3.04 3.95
CA ILE A 49 -4.82 2.69 5.33
C ILE A 49 -5.83 3.36 6.24
N VAL A 50 -6.47 2.56 7.11
CA VAL A 50 -7.49 3.02 8.05
C VAL A 50 -6.97 2.84 9.47
N SER A 51 -7.08 3.88 10.29
CA SER A 51 -6.60 3.86 11.66
C SER A 51 -7.69 4.37 12.60
N GLY A 52 -7.87 3.69 13.73
CA GLY A 52 -8.82 4.12 14.78
C GLY A 52 -8.40 5.41 15.43
N SER A 53 -7.11 5.64 15.57
CA SER A 53 -6.52 6.85 16.12
C SER A 53 -5.73 7.59 15.05
N ASN A 54 -5.05 8.68 15.42
CA ASN A 54 -4.15 9.37 14.50
C ASN A 54 -2.78 8.67 14.54
N ALA A 55 -2.49 7.89 13.54
CA ALA A 55 -1.27 7.07 13.45
C ALA A 55 -0.52 7.32 12.13
N ARG A 56 -0.33 8.59 11.77
CA ARG A 56 0.29 8.95 10.49
C ARG A 56 1.68 8.36 10.31
N GLN A 57 2.50 8.35 11.36
CA GLN A 57 3.84 7.76 11.27
C GLN A 57 3.78 6.26 10.97
N CYS A 58 2.82 5.56 11.58
CA CYS A 58 2.61 4.14 11.30
C CYS A 58 2.17 3.94 9.85
N ALA A 59 1.25 4.79 9.37
CA ALA A 59 0.79 4.73 7.98
C ALA A 59 1.94 4.99 7.00
N ASP A 60 2.81 5.92 7.29
CA ASP A 60 3.97 6.21 6.45
C ASP A 60 4.93 5.03 6.42
N TYR A 61 5.19 4.42 7.57
CA TYR A 61 6.05 3.24 7.65
C TYR A 61 5.45 2.04 6.91
N MET A 62 4.15 1.82 7.08
CA MET A 62 3.44 0.74 6.38
C MET A 62 3.47 0.95 4.86
N THR A 63 3.30 2.19 4.41
CA THR A 63 3.38 2.53 2.98
C THR A 63 4.77 2.24 2.43
N ALA A 64 5.82 2.60 3.15
CA ALA A 64 7.20 2.31 2.74
C ALA A 64 7.45 0.80 2.63
N THR A 65 6.93 0.02 3.58
CA THR A 65 7.02 -1.44 3.55
C THR A 65 6.31 -2.01 2.33
N LEU A 66 5.13 -1.50 2.02
CA LEU A 66 4.36 -1.95 0.85
C LEU A 66 5.03 -1.57 -0.47
N ARG A 67 5.63 -0.39 -0.55
CA ARG A 67 6.40 0.00 -1.75
C ARG A 67 7.49 -1.01 -2.04
N GLN A 68 8.25 -1.36 -1.02
CA GLN A 68 9.34 -2.33 -1.15
C GLN A 68 8.81 -3.71 -1.52
N SER A 69 7.75 -4.16 -0.86
CA SER A 69 7.16 -5.48 -1.09
C SER A 69 6.58 -5.62 -2.49
N PHE A 70 5.85 -4.61 -2.96
CA PHE A 70 5.25 -4.66 -4.29
C PHE A 70 6.27 -4.51 -5.41
N THR A 71 7.37 -3.81 -5.18
CA THR A 71 8.46 -3.73 -6.18
C THR A 71 8.95 -5.13 -6.56
N VAL A 72 9.05 -6.02 -5.59
CA VAL A 72 9.47 -7.41 -5.83
C VAL A 72 8.48 -8.12 -6.77
N LEU A 73 7.21 -7.78 -6.70
CA LEU A 73 6.16 -8.39 -7.52
C LEU A 73 5.91 -7.65 -8.84
N ASN A 74 6.72 -6.64 -9.16
CA ASN A 74 6.53 -5.77 -10.31
C ASN A 74 5.35 -4.81 -10.17
N GLY A 75 5.09 -4.38 -8.93
CA GLY A 75 4.09 -3.38 -8.61
C GLY A 75 4.72 -2.08 -8.14
N GLU A 76 4.09 -0.97 -8.45
CA GLU A 76 4.51 0.35 -8.00
C GLU A 76 3.39 1.01 -7.22
N VAL A 77 3.66 1.42 -5.98
CA VAL A 77 2.69 2.16 -5.18
C VAL A 77 2.67 3.61 -5.67
N THR A 78 1.61 3.97 -6.37
CA THR A 78 1.47 5.29 -6.99
C THR A 78 0.49 6.19 -6.26
N ALA A 79 -0.31 5.65 -5.33
CA ALA A 79 -1.33 6.43 -4.64
C ALA A 79 -1.53 5.90 -3.23
N ARG A 80 -1.84 6.79 -2.29
CA ARG A 80 -2.15 6.44 -0.91
C ARG A 80 -3.31 7.30 -0.41
N TYR A 81 -4.22 6.66 0.31
CA TYR A 81 -5.30 7.35 1.03
C TYR A 81 -5.26 6.89 2.50
N TYR A 82 -5.08 7.82 3.41
CA TYR A 82 -5.03 7.54 4.84
C TYR A 82 -6.27 8.08 5.53
N ILE A 83 -6.95 7.24 6.30
CA ILE A 83 -8.18 7.57 7.02
C ILE A 83 -7.92 7.42 8.52
N PRO A 84 -7.63 8.50 9.25
CA PRO A 84 -7.38 8.44 10.69
C PRO A 84 -8.66 8.67 11.50
N GLY A 85 -8.59 8.36 12.79
CA GLY A 85 -9.57 8.82 13.78
C GLY A 85 -10.93 8.13 13.74
N THR A 86 -11.02 6.92 13.20
CA THR A 86 -12.32 6.24 13.08
C THR A 86 -12.91 5.83 14.42
N ASP A 87 -12.09 5.57 15.44
CA ASP A 87 -12.56 5.19 16.80
C ASP A 87 -13.34 6.31 17.47
N ARG A 88 -13.03 7.55 17.15
CA ARG A 88 -13.66 8.71 17.79
C ARG A 88 -14.80 9.29 16.97
N GLY A 89 -15.17 8.65 15.89
CA GLY A 89 -16.15 9.18 14.96
C GLY A 89 -15.74 10.49 14.29
N GLN A 90 -14.46 10.80 14.32
CA GLN A 90 -13.91 12.02 13.73
C GLN A 90 -13.60 11.86 12.25
N TYR A 91 -13.98 10.75 11.70
CA TYR A 91 -13.78 10.48 10.30
C TYR A 91 -14.62 11.43 9.45
N THR A 92 -13.96 12.17 8.58
CA THR A 92 -14.61 13.03 7.59
C THR A 92 -14.15 12.58 6.21
N PHE A 93 -15.11 12.26 5.36
CA PHE A 93 -14.81 11.83 4.01
C PHE A 93 -14.34 13.03 3.19
N ASN A 94 -13.09 12.99 2.74
CA ASN A 94 -12.53 14.07 1.94
C ASN A 94 -12.60 13.71 0.47
N ASN A 95 -13.61 14.28 -0.23
CA ASN A 95 -13.83 13.97 -1.64
C ASN A 95 -12.64 14.40 -2.52
N ILE A 96 -11.97 15.49 -2.19
CA ILE A 96 -10.83 15.98 -2.96
C ILE A 96 -9.67 14.98 -2.86
N GLU A 97 -9.37 14.51 -1.65
CA GLU A 97 -8.33 13.51 -1.44
C GLU A 97 -8.65 12.19 -2.12
N LEU A 98 -9.91 11.78 -2.07
CA LEU A 98 -10.36 10.56 -2.73
C LEU A 98 -10.22 10.67 -4.25
N GLN A 99 -10.62 11.79 -4.83
CA GLN A 99 -10.46 12.01 -6.27
C GLN A 99 -9.00 12.00 -6.68
N LYS A 100 -8.15 12.65 -5.90
CA LYS A 100 -6.71 12.62 -6.11
C LYS A 100 -6.16 11.19 -6.10
N PHE A 101 -6.59 10.40 -5.12
CA PHE A 101 -6.19 9.00 -5.00
C PHE A 101 -6.59 8.21 -6.24
N ILE A 102 -7.83 8.37 -6.70
CA ILE A 102 -8.34 7.66 -7.88
C ILE A 102 -7.55 8.05 -9.13
N HIS A 103 -7.30 9.34 -9.33
CA HIS A 103 -6.51 9.80 -10.47
C HIS A 103 -5.09 9.25 -10.45
N GLN A 104 -4.45 9.26 -9.29
CA GLN A 104 -3.09 8.73 -9.14
C GLN A 104 -3.06 7.22 -9.39
N LEU A 105 -4.09 6.50 -8.92
CA LEU A 105 -4.17 5.06 -9.13
C LEU A 105 -4.32 4.71 -10.61
N ARG A 106 -5.07 5.52 -11.35
CA ARG A 106 -5.22 5.35 -12.80
C ARG A 106 -4.01 5.84 -13.58
N GLY A 107 -3.12 6.56 -12.95
CA GLY A 107 -1.99 7.20 -13.61
C GLY A 107 -2.37 8.47 -14.37
N GLU A 108 -3.54 9.05 -14.08
CA GLU A 108 -4.00 10.28 -14.71
C GLU A 108 -3.38 11.50 -14.06
N GLY A 109 -3.07 12.52 -14.84
CA GLY A 109 -2.62 13.81 -14.35
C GLY A 109 -1.25 13.81 -13.68
N ALA A 110 -0.56 12.69 -13.61
CA ALA A 110 0.73 12.57 -12.92
C ALA A 110 1.89 12.54 -13.92
N GLY A 111 1.85 13.40 -14.92
CA GLY A 111 2.94 13.47 -15.89
C GLY A 111 3.02 12.27 -16.82
N ARG A 112 1.92 11.68 -17.08
CA ARG A 112 1.85 10.58 -18.04
C ARG A 112 2.20 11.04 -19.42
#